data_2ad15725c4ab58a7924fea410a132ca9
#
_entry.id   2ad15725c4ab58a7924fea410a132ca9
#
_cell.length_a   1.000
_cell.length_b   1.000
_cell.length_c   1.000
_cell.angle_alpha   90.00
_cell.angle_beta   90.00
_cell.angle_gamma   90.00
#
_symmetry.space_group_name_H-M   'P 1'
#
loop_
_entity.id
_entity.type
_entity.pdbx_description
1 polymer ?
#
loop_
_entity_poly.entity_id
_entity_poly.type
_entity_poly.pdbx_seq_one_letter_code
_entity_poly.pdbx_strand_id
1 'polypeptide(L)'
;MEKFAILARVEAKTGKETEVLEFLKSALPLAEGEPGTIRWYAWQIGPSTFGIFDTFETEEGRKAHLNGSIAAALMANASALLAIDPIIEMVDLLAIK
;
A
#
# COMPACT_ATOMS: atom_id res chain seq x y z
N MET A 1 -10.38 6.29 -16.46
CA MET A 1 -10.43 7.21 -15.30
C MET A 1 -10.44 6.40 -14.00
N GLU A 2 -9.69 6.86 -13.03
CA GLU A 2 -9.63 6.22 -11.73
C GLU A 2 -11.00 6.27 -11.04
N LYS A 3 -11.46 5.16 -10.51
CA LYS A 3 -12.75 5.07 -9.83
C LYS A 3 -12.62 4.45 -8.44
N PHE A 4 -11.64 3.59 -8.26
CA PHE A 4 -11.45 2.79 -7.06
C PHE A 4 -10.08 3.03 -6.49
N ALA A 5 -9.96 2.87 -5.17
CA ALA A 5 -8.68 3.01 -4.51
C ALA A 5 -8.58 2.05 -3.34
N ILE A 6 -7.37 1.92 -2.82
CA ILE A 6 -7.10 1.23 -1.56
C ILE A 6 -6.31 2.17 -0.69
N LEU A 7 -6.71 2.27 0.57
CA LEU A 7 -5.93 2.94 1.60
C LEU A 7 -5.39 1.88 2.54
N ALA A 8 -4.09 1.74 2.58
CA ALA A 8 -3.41 0.83 3.50
C ALA A 8 -2.63 1.65 4.52
N ARG A 9 -2.80 1.33 5.80
CA ARG A 9 -2.11 2.01 6.89
C ARG A 9 -1.34 0.97 7.71
N VAL A 10 -0.10 1.28 8.03
CA VAL A 10 0.76 0.39 8.80
C VAL A 10 1.47 1.15 9.91
N GLU A 11 1.66 0.50 11.06
CA GLU A 11 2.40 1.04 12.18
C GLU A 11 3.67 0.21 12.38
N ALA A 12 4.82 0.86 12.32
CA ALA A 12 6.09 0.18 12.53
C ALA A 12 6.27 -0.16 14.00
N LYS A 13 6.85 -1.33 14.29
CA LYS A 13 7.35 -1.63 15.62
C LYS A 13 8.44 -0.63 15.99
N THR A 14 8.56 -0.35 17.28
CA THR A 14 9.68 0.46 17.80
C THR A 14 11.00 -0.16 17.36
N GLY A 15 11.83 0.63 16.71
CA GLY A 15 13.11 0.19 16.18
C GLY A 15 13.06 -0.38 14.76
N LYS A 16 11.87 -0.48 14.16
CA LYS A 16 11.68 -1.01 12.80
C LYS A 16 11.24 0.05 11.80
N GLU A 17 11.24 1.32 12.21
CA GLU A 17 10.76 2.42 11.38
C GLU A 17 11.52 2.54 10.06
N THR A 18 12.84 2.45 10.11
CA THR A 18 13.68 2.54 8.91
C THR A 18 13.41 1.35 7.98
N GLU A 19 13.25 0.14 8.53
CA GLU A 19 12.97 -1.04 7.73
C GLU A 19 11.62 -0.95 7.02
N VAL A 20 10.60 -0.41 7.70
CA VAL A 20 9.29 -0.18 7.07
C VAL A 20 9.40 0.83 5.94
N LEU A 21 10.09 1.95 6.19
CA LEU A 21 10.31 2.97 5.17
C LEU A 21 11.00 2.40 3.94
N GLU A 22 12.07 1.64 4.13
CA GLU A 22 12.81 1.03 3.02
C GLU A 22 11.98 -0.02 2.28
N PHE A 23 11.19 -0.80 3.03
CA PHE A 23 10.27 -1.76 2.42
C PHE A 23 9.30 -1.06 1.46
N LEU A 24 8.67 0.03 1.92
CA LEU A 24 7.71 0.75 1.09
C LEU A 24 8.36 1.37 -0.14
N LYS A 25 9.53 1.94 0.00
CA LYS A 25 10.27 2.47 -1.15
C LYS A 25 10.61 1.38 -2.16
N SER A 26 10.97 0.20 -1.69
CA SER A 26 11.35 -0.92 -2.55
C SER A 26 10.17 -1.49 -3.34
N ALA A 27 8.94 -1.19 -2.93
CA ALA A 27 7.75 -1.67 -3.61
C ALA A 27 7.42 -0.87 -4.88
N LEU A 28 7.99 0.30 -5.07
CA LEU A 28 7.70 1.15 -6.24
C LEU A 28 7.88 0.44 -7.59
N PRO A 29 9.01 -0.26 -7.85
CA PRO A 29 9.16 -0.96 -9.14
C PRO A 29 8.09 -2.03 -9.37
N LEU A 30 7.62 -2.67 -8.30
CA LEU A 30 6.55 -3.67 -8.40
C LEU A 30 5.23 -3.00 -8.78
N ALA A 31 4.94 -1.84 -8.19
CA ALA A 31 3.73 -1.07 -8.53
C ALA A 31 3.77 -0.60 -9.98
N GLU A 32 4.93 -0.14 -10.43
CA GLU A 32 5.13 0.29 -11.83
C GLU A 32 4.89 -0.85 -12.82
N GLY A 33 5.13 -2.08 -12.41
CA GLY A 33 4.91 -3.26 -13.24
C GLY A 33 3.46 -3.75 -13.26
N GLU A 34 2.56 -3.16 -12.47
CA GLU A 34 1.15 -3.58 -12.39
C GLU A 34 0.29 -2.77 -13.37
N PRO A 35 -0.18 -3.37 -14.46
CA PRO A 35 -0.92 -2.60 -15.49
C PRO A 35 -2.26 -2.06 -14.98
N GLY A 36 -2.87 -2.71 -13.99
CA GLY A 36 -4.16 -2.26 -13.43
C GLY A 36 -4.04 -1.16 -12.38
N THR A 37 -2.85 -0.88 -11.87
CA THR A 37 -2.61 0.17 -10.87
C THR A 37 -2.27 1.47 -11.59
N ILE A 38 -3.12 2.48 -11.46
CA ILE A 38 -2.96 3.74 -12.17
C ILE A 38 -1.96 4.64 -11.45
N ARG A 39 -2.20 4.89 -10.17
CA ARG A 39 -1.33 5.68 -9.31
C ARG A 39 -1.04 4.93 -8.04
N TRP A 40 0.14 5.15 -7.49
CA TRP A 40 0.59 4.47 -6.29
C TRP A 40 1.46 5.43 -5.49
N TYR A 41 1.10 5.64 -4.22
CA TYR A 41 1.85 6.51 -3.33
C TYR A 41 2.18 5.74 -2.07
N ALA A 42 3.42 5.84 -1.61
CA ALA A 42 3.78 5.48 -0.26
C ALA A 42 3.95 6.78 0.53
N TRP A 43 3.49 6.78 1.77
CA TRP A 43 3.50 7.98 2.59
C TRP A 43 3.88 7.67 4.04
N GLN A 44 4.27 8.72 4.75
CA GLN A 44 4.63 8.65 6.16
C GLN A 44 3.94 9.77 6.92
N ILE A 45 3.37 9.43 8.08
CA ILE A 45 2.80 10.39 9.03
C ILE A 45 3.53 10.20 10.35
N GLY A 46 4.32 11.19 10.75
CA GLY A 46 5.11 11.08 11.96
C GLY A 46 6.20 10.00 11.88
N PRO A 47 6.75 9.57 13.02
CA PRO A 47 7.93 8.69 13.00
C PRO A 47 7.61 7.23 12.71
N SER A 48 6.40 6.73 13.02
CA SER A 48 6.12 5.29 12.98
C SER A 48 4.91 4.89 12.12
N THR A 49 4.13 5.84 11.61
CA THR A 49 2.94 5.57 10.82
C THR A 49 3.24 5.76 9.33
N PHE A 50 2.96 4.73 8.55
CA PHE A 50 3.22 4.73 7.12
C PHE A 50 2.00 4.17 6.39
N GLY A 51 1.99 4.32 5.09
CA GLY A 51 0.94 3.68 4.31
C GLY A 51 1.14 3.78 2.81
N ILE A 52 0.15 3.26 2.13
CA ILE A 52 0.06 3.26 0.68
C ILE A 52 -1.35 3.74 0.31
N PHE A 53 -1.42 4.57 -0.72
CA PHE A 53 -2.67 4.93 -1.38
C PHE A 53 -2.50 4.68 -2.86
N ASP A 54 -3.35 3.87 -3.45
CA ASP A 54 -3.27 3.55 -4.85
C ASP A 54 -4.64 3.53 -5.51
N THR A 55 -4.65 3.73 -6.83
CA THR A 55 -5.88 3.93 -7.57
C THR A 55 -5.99 2.98 -8.75
N PHE A 56 -7.24 2.68 -9.12
CA PHE A 56 -7.58 1.69 -10.14
C PHE A 56 -8.76 2.18 -10.97
N GLU A 57 -8.78 1.81 -12.22
CA GLU A 57 -9.90 2.13 -13.09
C GLU A 57 -11.04 1.11 -12.94
N THR A 58 -10.70 -0.14 -12.60
CA THR A 58 -11.65 -1.24 -12.48
C THR A 58 -11.49 -1.97 -11.16
N GLU A 59 -12.56 -2.69 -10.73
CA GLU A 59 -12.48 -3.55 -9.56
C GLU A 59 -11.54 -4.74 -9.79
N GLU A 60 -11.46 -5.22 -11.02
CA GLU A 60 -10.53 -6.30 -11.38
C GLU A 60 -9.09 -5.87 -11.17
N GLY A 61 -8.75 -4.63 -11.54
CA GLY A 61 -7.42 -4.07 -11.28
C GLY A 61 -7.11 -3.98 -9.79
N ARG A 62 -8.09 -3.54 -9.00
CA ARG A 62 -7.96 -3.47 -7.55
C ARG A 62 -7.76 -4.86 -6.94
N LYS A 63 -8.55 -5.84 -7.36
CA LYS A 63 -8.42 -7.22 -6.88
C LYS A 63 -7.07 -7.82 -7.27
N ALA A 64 -6.62 -7.56 -8.49
CA ALA A 64 -5.31 -8.05 -8.95
C ALA A 64 -4.18 -7.50 -8.07
N HIS A 65 -4.26 -6.23 -7.67
CA HIS A 65 -3.29 -5.62 -6.76
C HIS A 65 -3.31 -6.32 -5.39
N LEU A 66 -4.50 -6.55 -4.82
CA LEU A 66 -4.64 -7.21 -3.53
C LEU A 66 -4.09 -8.64 -3.53
N ASN A 67 -4.09 -9.30 -4.68
CA ASN A 67 -3.56 -10.64 -4.87
C ASN A 67 -2.14 -10.64 -5.43
N GLY A 68 -1.54 -9.47 -5.56
CA GLY A 68 -0.23 -9.30 -6.18
C GLY A 68 0.94 -9.40 -5.21
N SER A 69 2.14 -9.17 -5.75
CA SER A 69 3.39 -9.36 -5.02
C SER A 69 3.60 -8.34 -3.90
N ILE A 70 3.10 -7.11 -4.04
CA ILE A 70 3.26 -6.09 -2.99
C ILE A 70 2.47 -6.49 -1.75
N ALA A 71 1.20 -6.87 -1.92
CA ALA A 71 0.36 -7.31 -0.81
C ALA A 71 0.93 -8.56 -0.14
N ALA A 72 1.39 -9.52 -0.94
CA ALA A 72 2.02 -10.73 -0.41
C ALA A 72 3.28 -10.41 0.40
N ALA A 73 4.13 -9.52 -0.08
CA ALA A 73 5.34 -9.11 0.62
C ALA A 73 5.02 -8.37 1.92
N LEU A 74 4.00 -7.49 1.90
CA LEU A 74 3.55 -6.78 3.09
C LEU A 74 3.11 -7.76 4.17
N MET A 75 2.26 -8.72 3.81
CA MET A 75 1.76 -9.71 4.77
C MET A 75 2.89 -10.62 5.28
N ALA A 76 3.83 -10.98 4.42
CA ALA A 76 4.97 -11.81 4.81
C ALA A 76 5.90 -11.11 5.83
N ASN A 77 5.98 -9.78 5.77
CA ASN A 77 6.84 -8.99 6.66
C ASN A 77 6.11 -8.37 7.86
N ALA A 78 4.78 -8.48 7.90
CA ALA A 78 3.96 -7.78 8.90
C ALA A 78 4.35 -8.17 10.33
N SER A 79 4.50 -9.45 10.64
CA SER A 79 4.81 -9.88 12.00
C SER A 79 6.19 -9.44 12.47
N ALA A 80 7.14 -9.28 11.56
CA ALA A 80 8.49 -8.85 11.90
C ALA A 80 8.60 -7.34 12.06
N LEU A 81 7.86 -6.57 11.26
CA LEU A 81 8.05 -5.13 11.13
C LEU A 81 6.95 -4.28 11.77
N LEU A 82 5.72 -4.81 11.87
CA LEU A 82 4.56 -4.02 12.24
C LEU A 82 4.08 -4.30 13.65
N ALA A 83 3.69 -3.24 14.35
CA ALA A 83 3.16 -3.33 15.71
C ALA A 83 1.76 -3.95 15.75
N ILE A 84 0.98 -3.73 14.69
CA ILE A 84 -0.37 -4.28 14.52
C ILE A 84 -0.52 -4.72 13.06
N ASP A 85 -1.55 -5.52 12.78
CA ASP A 85 -1.85 -5.92 11.41
C ASP A 85 -2.13 -4.69 10.53
N PRO A 86 -1.77 -4.72 9.24
CA PRO A 86 -2.11 -3.63 8.33
C PRO A 86 -3.62 -3.39 8.31
N ILE A 87 -4.00 -2.11 8.29
CA ILE A 87 -5.40 -1.71 8.13
C ILE A 87 -5.60 -1.37 6.66
N ILE A 88 -6.43 -2.15 5.99
CA ILE A 88 -6.66 -2.01 4.55
C ILE A 88 -8.12 -1.67 4.32
N GLU A 89 -8.36 -0.53 3.67
CA GLU A 89 -9.71 -0.04 3.40
C GLU A 89 -9.93 0.12 1.91
N MET A 90 -11.08 -0.37 1.43
CA MET A 90 -11.51 -0.17 0.05
C MET A 90 -12.16 1.20 -0.06
N VAL A 91 -11.73 1.96 -1.03
CA VAL A 91 -12.17 3.34 -1.22
C VAL A 91 -12.84 3.49 -2.58
N ASP A 92 -13.96 4.18 -2.61
CA ASP A 92 -14.59 4.61 -3.85
C ASP A 92 -14.27 6.10 -4.03
N LEU A 93 -13.70 6.45 -5.18
CA LEU A 93 -13.31 7.83 -5.45
C LEU A 93 -14.53 8.63 -5.89
N LEU A 94 -14.74 9.76 -5.25
CA LEU A 94 -15.89 10.62 -5.52
C LEU A 94 -15.55 11.79 -6.42
N ALA A 95 -14.32 12.27 -6.35
CA ALA A 95 -13.83 13.38 -7.17
C ALA A 95 -12.32 13.28 -7.30
N ILE A 96 -11.81 13.63 -8.46
CA ILE A 96 -10.38 13.60 -8.75
C ILE A 96 -10.05 14.89 -9.49
N LYS A 97 -9.01 15.57 -9.04
CA LYS A 97 -8.51 16.74 -9.71
C LYS A 97 -7.62 16.35 -10.87
#